data_1bfb943ba53a4ee14365ff758f2796a2
#
_entry.id   1bfb943ba53a4ee14365ff758f2796a2
#
_cell.length_a   1.000
_cell.length_b   1.000
_cell.length_c   1.000
_cell.angle_alpha   90.00
_cell.angle_beta   90.00
_cell.angle_gamma   90.00
#
_symmetry.space_group_name_H-M   'P 1'
#
loop_
_entity.id
_entity.type
_entity.pdbx_description
1 polymer ?
#
loop_
_entity_poly.entity_id
_entity_poly.type
_entity_poly.pdbx_seq_one_letter_code
_entity_poly.pdbx_strand_id
1 'polypeptide(L)'
;QKWQRMGFLNEKDRQSLLINLNLMRMVCDSTYIVDQTTRHDTKINELMSILDECFEQSDEKVVVFSQWERMTRLVGQELDLLGIKYEYLHGGVPSQKRKALFDNFNNDPDCRVFLSTDAGSTGLNLQSASMLVNLDIPWNPAILEQRIARIHRLGQKKNVSIINFVSKDTIEERMLSLLGFKSSLAKGILDLGEDTIFMGDDKFRKFMQ
;
A
#
# COMPACT_ATOMS: atom_id res chain seq x y z
N GLN A 1 -9.22 14.93 -23.72
CA GLN A 1 -9.69 15.60 -24.96
C GLN A 1 -10.39 14.62 -25.95
N LYS A 2 -9.81 13.44 -26.28
CA LYS A 2 -10.44 12.45 -27.20
C LYS A 2 -11.75 11.90 -26.62
N TRP A 3 -11.75 11.51 -25.35
CA TRP A 3 -12.91 11.00 -24.66
C TRP A 3 -14.05 12.03 -24.53
N GLN A 4 -13.72 13.29 -24.25
CA GLN A 4 -14.68 14.40 -24.19
C GLN A 4 -15.37 14.63 -25.55
N ARG A 5 -14.70 14.31 -26.67
CA ARG A 5 -15.23 14.45 -28.03
C ARG A 5 -16.02 13.25 -28.51
N MET A 6 -15.63 12.04 -28.16
CA MET A 6 -16.15 10.80 -28.75
C MET A 6 -17.05 9.99 -27.79
N GLY A 7 -17.03 10.29 -26.48
CA GLY A 7 -17.84 9.60 -25.48
C GLY A 7 -17.39 8.18 -25.15
N PHE A 8 -16.33 7.66 -25.82
CA PHE A 8 -15.77 6.34 -25.56
C PHE A 8 -14.25 6.34 -25.78
N LEU A 9 -13.56 5.40 -25.12
CA LEU A 9 -12.15 5.12 -25.35
C LEU A 9 -12.02 3.78 -26.07
N ASN A 10 -11.19 3.74 -27.11
CA ASN A 10 -10.81 2.45 -27.68
C ASN A 10 -9.86 1.72 -26.72
N GLU A 11 -9.63 0.42 -26.95
CA GLU A 11 -8.82 -0.41 -26.06
C GLU A 11 -7.39 0.13 -25.88
N LYS A 12 -6.76 0.62 -26.95
CA LYS A 12 -5.41 1.20 -26.89
C LYS A 12 -5.36 2.48 -26.05
N ASP A 13 -6.34 3.37 -26.20
CA ASP A 13 -6.42 4.61 -25.42
C ASP A 13 -6.69 4.28 -23.93
N ARG A 14 -7.51 3.25 -23.66
CA ARG A 14 -7.80 2.75 -22.32
C ARG A 14 -6.55 2.19 -21.63
N GLN A 15 -5.80 1.33 -22.31
CA GLN A 15 -4.54 0.79 -21.79
C GLN A 15 -3.52 1.90 -21.54
N SER A 16 -3.36 2.85 -22.45
CA SER A 16 -2.46 4.00 -22.26
C SER A 16 -2.87 4.83 -21.06
N LEU A 17 -4.15 5.05 -20.84
CA LEU A 17 -4.65 5.76 -19.66
C LEU A 17 -4.30 5.03 -18.37
N LEU A 18 -4.51 3.72 -18.30
CA LEU A 18 -4.19 2.91 -17.12
C LEU A 18 -2.70 2.96 -16.77
N ILE A 19 -1.83 2.87 -17.79
CA ILE A 19 -0.38 3.01 -17.62
C ILE A 19 -0.05 4.38 -17.02
N ASN A 20 -0.61 5.47 -17.57
CA ASN A 20 -0.34 6.81 -17.08
C ASN A 20 -0.87 7.03 -15.65
N LEU A 21 -2.06 6.52 -15.32
CA LEU A 21 -2.60 6.58 -13.95
C LEU A 21 -1.70 5.84 -12.95
N ASN A 22 -1.15 4.69 -13.33
CA ASN A 22 -0.20 3.97 -12.48
C ASN A 22 1.13 4.72 -12.33
N LEU A 23 1.65 5.32 -13.41
CA LEU A 23 2.85 6.17 -13.32
C LEU A 23 2.63 7.37 -12.38
N MET A 24 1.48 8.04 -12.46
CA MET A 24 1.13 9.14 -11.55
C MET A 24 1.13 8.67 -10.08
N ARG A 25 0.59 7.49 -9.78
CA ARG A 25 0.63 6.92 -8.43
C ARG A 25 2.06 6.61 -7.97
N MET A 26 2.88 6.02 -8.86
CA MET A 26 4.28 5.75 -8.55
C MET A 26 5.04 7.02 -8.19
N VAL A 27 4.81 8.12 -8.93
CA VAL A 27 5.43 9.42 -8.63
C VAL A 27 4.97 9.98 -7.29
N CYS A 28 3.72 9.73 -6.88
CA CYS A 28 3.23 10.13 -5.54
C CYS A 28 3.98 9.43 -4.40
N ASP A 29 4.54 8.26 -4.64
CA ASP A 29 5.32 7.53 -3.64
C ASP A 29 6.78 7.99 -3.61
N SER A 30 7.46 7.94 -4.75
CA SER A 30 8.80 8.47 -4.97
C SER A 30 9.06 8.60 -6.47
N THR A 31 9.67 9.68 -6.89
CA THR A 31 10.10 9.84 -8.30
C THR A 31 11.09 8.78 -8.71
N TYR A 32 11.93 8.32 -7.77
CA TYR A 32 12.96 7.31 -8.02
C TYR A 32 12.41 5.96 -8.50
N ILE A 33 11.20 5.57 -8.09
CA ILE A 33 10.61 4.30 -8.56
C ILE A 33 10.25 4.33 -10.05
N VAL A 34 10.16 5.53 -10.64
CA VAL A 34 9.89 5.74 -12.07
C VAL A 34 11.18 5.94 -12.86
N ASP A 35 12.00 6.93 -12.50
CA ASP A 35 13.15 7.38 -13.29
C ASP A 35 14.51 6.84 -12.79
N GLN A 36 14.57 6.32 -11.57
CA GLN A 36 15.78 5.79 -10.90
C GLN A 36 16.92 6.83 -10.78
N THR A 37 16.62 8.10 -10.86
CA THR A 37 17.59 9.22 -10.82
C THR A 37 17.24 10.28 -9.81
N THR A 38 15.98 10.71 -9.76
CA THR A 38 15.54 11.78 -8.86
C THR A 38 14.95 11.21 -7.57
N ARG A 39 15.22 11.85 -6.44
CA ARG A 39 14.73 11.44 -5.12
C ARG A 39 13.83 12.55 -4.55
N HIS A 40 12.51 12.32 -4.63
CA HIS A 40 11.50 13.09 -3.92
C HIS A 40 10.72 12.09 -3.04
N ASP A 41 11.22 11.88 -1.82
CA ASP A 41 10.85 10.77 -0.95
C ASP A 41 10.03 11.23 0.26
N THR A 42 9.10 12.17 0.07
CA THR A 42 8.30 12.78 1.16
C THR A 42 7.64 11.71 2.04
N LYS A 43 7.05 10.67 1.43
CA LYS A 43 6.40 9.59 2.18
C LYS A 43 7.40 8.74 2.97
N ILE A 44 8.61 8.53 2.45
CA ILE A 44 9.65 7.77 3.17
C ILE A 44 10.12 8.59 4.38
N ASN A 45 10.37 9.89 4.21
CA ASN A 45 10.78 10.77 5.29
C ASN A 45 9.73 10.81 6.41
N GLU A 46 8.45 10.91 6.03
CA GLU A 46 7.33 10.89 6.99
C GLU A 46 7.24 9.54 7.70
N LEU A 47 7.42 8.42 6.97
CA LEU A 47 7.46 7.09 7.58
C LEU A 47 8.58 6.99 8.61
N MET A 48 9.79 7.46 8.29
CA MET A 48 10.92 7.41 9.23
C MET A 48 10.62 8.22 10.49
N SER A 49 10.00 9.40 10.37
CA SER A 49 9.58 10.21 11.53
C SER A 49 8.56 9.48 12.41
N ILE A 50 7.55 8.84 11.79
CA ILE A 50 6.54 8.06 12.54
C ILE A 50 7.18 6.85 13.25
N LEU A 51 8.12 6.16 12.58
CA LEU A 51 8.82 5.03 13.20
C LEU A 51 9.68 5.48 14.37
N ASP A 52 10.38 6.60 14.25
CA ASP A 52 11.21 7.16 15.31
C ASP A 52 10.36 7.49 16.55
N GLU A 53 9.28 8.25 16.38
CA GLU A 53 8.33 8.56 17.46
C GLU A 53 7.71 7.29 18.08
N CYS A 54 7.33 6.33 17.26
CA CYS A 54 6.75 5.07 17.73
C CYS A 54 7.76 4.27 18.56
N PHE A 55 9.03 4.24 18.15
CA PHE A 55 10.06 3.44 18.77
C PHE A 55 10.65 4.08 20.04
N GLU A 56 10.58 5.39 20.16
CA GLU A 56 10.92 6.09 21.40
C GLU A 56 9.88 5.87 22.51
N GLN A 57 8.61 5.75 22.15
CA GLN A 57 7.50 5.73 23.12
C GLN A 57 7.02 4.33 23.49
N SER A 58 7.31 3.32 22.67
CA SER A 58 6.77 1.98 22.86
C SER A 58 7.62 0.88 22.25
N ASP A 59 7.35 -0.37 22.63
CA ASP A 59 7.90 -1.59 22.00
C ASP A 59 7.01 -2.12 20.87
N GLU A 60 6.23 -1.26 20.24
CA GLU A 60 5.30 -1.65 19.19
C GLU A 60 6.04 -2.09 17.92
N LYS A 61 5.43 -3.06 17.21
CA LYS A 61 5.87 -3.51 15.92
C LYS A 61 4.98 -2.94 14.83
N VAL A 62 5.60 -2.58 13.71
CA VAL A 62 4.97 -1.89 12.59
C VAL A 62 5.01 -2.74 11.33
N VAL A 63 3.88 -2.84 10.64
CA VAL A 63 3.80 -3.44 9.31
C VAL A 63 3.66 -2.33 8.28
N VAL A 64 4.49 -2.36 7.25
CA VAL A 64 4.49 -1.36 6.17
C VAL A 64 4.19 -2.05 4.85
N PHE A 65 3.15 -1.58 4.17
CA PHE A 65 2.75 -2.08 2.86
C PHE A 65 2.98 -1.05 1.75
N SER A 66 3.43 -1.54 0.60
CA SER A 66 3.32 -0.85 -0.68
C SER A 66 3.04 -1.84 -1.80
N GLN A 67 2.29 -1.43 -2.80
CA GLN A 67 2.09 -2.18 -4.03
C GLN A 67 3.42 -2.31 -4.82
N TRP A 68 4.30 -1.32 -4.67
CA TRP A 68 5.52 -1.21 -5.46
C TRP A 68 6.74 -1.79 -4.74
N GLU A 69 7.32 -2.85 -5.28
CA GLU A 69 8.53 -3.46 -4.72
C GLU A 69 9.70 -2.47 -4.66
N ARG A 70 9.82 -1.55 -5.64
CA ARG A 70 10.86 -0.52 -5.60
C ARG A 70 10.69 0.42 -4.40
N MET A 71 9.44 0.78 -4.06
CA MET A 71 9.17 1.61 -2.88
C MET A 71 9.55 0.90 -1.58
N THR A 72 9.17 -0.35 -1.41
CA THR A 72 9.57 -1.13 -0.22
C THR A 72 11.08 -1.32 -0.14
N ARG A 73 11.79 -1.45 -1.27
CA ARG A 73 13.27 -1.50 -1.29
C ARG A 73 13.91 -0.19 -0.83
N LEU A 74 13.38 0.97 -1.25
CA LEU A 74 13.84 2.27 -0.78
C LEU A 74 13.65 2.41 0.73
N VAL A 75 12.49 2.02 1.25
CA VAL A 75 12.23 1.98 2.70
C VAL A 75 13.24 1.08 3.41
N GLY A 76 13.50 -0.12 2.87
CA GLY A 76 14.50 -1.03 3.44
C GLY A 76 15.89 -0.41 3.52
N GLN A 77 16.32 0.33 2.49
CA GLN A 77 17.60 1.04 2.49
C GLN A 77 17.68 2.09 3.62
N GLU A 78 16.62 2.85 3.87
CA GLU A 78 16.59 3.83 4.96
C GLU A 78 16.59 3.15 6.33
N LEU A 79 15.88 2.02 6.49
CA LEU A 79 15.92 1.22 7.72
C LEU A 79 17.33 0.65 7.99
N ASP A 80 18.02 0.17 6.94
CA ASP A 80 19.40 -0.30 7.04
C ASP A 80 20.36 0.82 7.49
N LEU A 81 20.19 2.04 6.93
CA LEU A 81 21.00 3.21 7.33
C LEU A 81 20.78 3.61 8.79
N LEU A 82 19.57 3.44 9.31
CA LEU A 82 19.22 3.72 10.69
C LEU A 82 19.50 2.55 11.65
N GLY A 83 19.96 1.40 11.14
CA GLY A 83 20.21 0.19 11.92
C GLY A 83 18.94 -0.46 12.49
N ILE A 84 17.76 -0.19 11.91
CA ILE A 84 16.49 -0.75 12.33
C ILE A 84 16.32 -2.13 11.71
N LYS A 85 16.17 -3.15 12.53
CA LYS A 85 15.95 -4.52 12.05
C LYS A 85 14.53 -4.68 11.50
N TYR A 86 14.44 -5.31 10.33
CA TYR A 86 13.16 -5.59 9.67
C TYR A 86 13.17 -6.92 8.93
N GLU A 87 11.99 -7.46 8.69
CA GLU A 87 11.75 -8.54 7.74
C GLU A 87 11.12 -8.00 6.46
N TYR A 88 11.47 -8.61 5.32
CA TYR A 88 11.01 -8.14 4.02
C TYR A 88 10.40 -9.26 3.20
N LEU A 89 9.12 -9.10 2.86
CA LEU A 89 8.35 -10.02 2.04
C LEU A 89 7.91 -9.37 0.73
N HIS A 90 8.34 -9.96 -0.38
CA HIS A 90 7.96 -9.55 -1.73
C HIS A 90 7.64 -10.77 -2.59
N GLY A 91 7.14 -10.57 -3.81
CA GLY A 91 6.72 -11.64 -4.71
C GLY A 91 7.81 -12.69 -5.03
N GLY A 92 9.08 -12.27 -5.04
CA GLY A 92 10.22 -13.14 -5.29
C GLY A 92 10.64 -14.06 -4.11
N VAL A 93 10.05 -13.89 -2.92
CA VAL A 93 10.38 -14.74 -1.75
C VAL A 93 9.71 -16.10 -1.89
N PRO A 94 10.50 -17.21 -1.92
CA PRO A 94 9.96 -18.57 -1.99
C PRO A 94 9.03 -18.88 -0.81
N SER A 95 7.95 -19.63 -1.06
CA SER A 95 6.93 -19.96 -0.04
C SER A 95 7.51 -20.62 1.19
N GLN A 96 8.54 -21.47 1.03
CA GLN A 96 9.20 -22.17 2.14
C GLN A 96 9.94 -21.21 3.10
N LYS A 97 10.46 -20.06 2.58
CA LYS A 97 11.17 -19.07 3.40
C LYS A 97 10.24 -18.09 4.11
N ARG A 98 9.01 -17.95 3.63
CA ARG A 98 8.05 -16.96 4.18
C ARG A 98 7.75 -17.21 5.66
N LYS A 99 7.59 -18.48 6.05
CA LYS A 99 7.33 -18.84 7.45
C LYS A 99 8.44 -18.32 8.38
N ALA A 100 9.71 -18.47 7.99
CA ALA A 100 10.84 -18.00 8.80
C ALA A 100 10.82 -16.48 9.02
N LEU A 101 10.41 -15.68 7.98
CA LEU A 101 10.27 -14.22 8.12
C LEU A 101 9.22 -13.87 9.18
N PHE A 102 8.09 -14.58 9.20
CA PHE A 102 7.04 -14.33 10.21
C PHE A 102 7.45 -14.78 11.59
N ASP A 103 8.06 -15.95 11.70
CA ASP A 103 8.52 -16.47 12.98
C ASP A 103 9.57 -15.52 13.57
N ASN A 104 10.48 -14.99 12.75
CA ASN A 104 11.46 -14.00 13.20
C ASN A 104 10.79 -12.68 13.61
N PHE A 105 9.94 -12.10 12.77
CA PHE A 105 9.22 -10.86 13.12
C PHE A 105 8.39 -11.02 14.39
N ASN A 106 7.72 -12.15 14.58
CA ASN A 106 6.88 -12.37 15.77
C ASN A 106 7.69 -12.60 17.04
N ASN A 107 8.84 -13.25 16.98
CA ASN A 107 9.57 -13.73 18.15
C ASN A 107 10.81 -12.91 18.49
N ASP A 108 11.46 -12.24 17.53
CA ASP A 108 12.60 -11.35 17.79
C ASP A 108 12.08 -9.97 18.23
N PRO A 109 12.31 -9.54 19.49
CA PRO A 109 11.86 -8.23 19.95
C PRO A 109 12.57 -7.07 19.24
N ASP A 110 13.78 -7.29 18.73
CA ASP A 110 14.54 -6.26 18.02
C ASP A 110 14.04 -6.09 16.58
N CYS A 111 13.38 -7.09 15.99
CA CYS A 111 12.78 -7.00 14.66
C CYS A 111 11.44 -6.28 14.75
N ARG A 112 11.46 -4.96 14.56
CA ARG A 112 10.30 -4.10 14.83
C ARG A 112 9.49 -3.72 13.59
N VAL A 113 10.04 -3.91 12.39
CA VAL A 113 9.37 -3.59 11.13
C VAL A 113 9.19 -4.82 10.27
N PHE A 114 8.02 -4.93 9.64
CA PHE A 114 7.74 -5.91 8.60
C PHE A 114 7.36 -5.19 7.31
N LEU A 115 8.24 -5.21 6.31
CA LEU A 115 7.96 -4.67 4.99
C LEU A 115 7.29 -5.73 4.12
N SER A 116 6.22 -5.37 3.41
CA SER A 116 5.54 -6.30 2.51
C SER A 116 5.01 -5.63 1.25
N THR A 117 5.06 -6.36 0.15
CA THR A 117 4.25 -6.07 -1.03
C THR A 117 2.97 -6.90 -1.01
N ASP A 118 1.94 -6.48 -1.78
CA ASP A 118 0.68 -7.23 -1.88
C ASP A 118 0.89 -8.65 -2.40
N ALA A 119 1.82 -8.84 -3.33
CA ALA A 119 2.12 -10.14 -3.97
C ALA A 119 2.60 -11.23 -3.01
N GLY A 120 3.11 -10.86 -1.83
CA GLY A 120 3.59 -11.80 -0.81
C GLY A 120 2.56 -12.11 0.28
N SER A 121 1.46 -11.36 0.34
CA SER A 121 0.70 -11.17 1.58
C SER A 121 -0.41 -12.20 1.88
N THR A 122 -0.60 -13.25 1.08
CA THR A 122 -1.68 -14.23 1.35
C THR A 122 -1.39 -15.12 2.56
N GLY A 123 -2.37 -15.25 3.46
CA GLY A 123 -2.30 -16.19 4.59
C GLY A 123 -1.45 -15.78 5.81
N LEU A 124 -0.96 -14.55 5.87
CA LEU A 124 -0.04 -14.08 6.91
C LEU A 124 -0.72 -13.82 8.25
N ASN A 125 -0.01 -14.12 9.34
CA ASN A 125 -0.37 -13.69 10.68
C ASN A 125 0.70 -12.73 11.22
N LEU A 126 0.35 -11.45 11.32
CA LEU A 126 1.21 -10.37 11.79
C LEU A 126 0.60 -9.70 13.05
N GLN A 127 -0.11 -10.48 13.88
CA GLN A 127 -0.80 -9.99 15.08
C GLN A 127 0.14 -9.48 16.19
N SER A 128 1.45 -9.72 16.08
CA SER A 128 2.43 -9.10 16.98
C SER A 128 2.54 -7.59 16.77
N ALA A 129 2.17 -7.10 15.56
CA ALA A 129 2.13 -5.67 15.26
C ALA A 129 0.83 -5.03 15.76
N SER A 130 0.94 -3.75 16.13
CA SER A 130 -0.16 -2.88 16.53
C SER A 130 -0.34 -1.67 15.61
N MET A 131 0.60 -1.46 14.69
CA MET A 131 0.53 -0.39 13.69
C MET A 131 0.68 -0.96 12.27
N LEU A 132 -0.13 -0.44 11.35
CA LEU A 132 -0.05 -0.71 9.93
C LEU A 132 0.05 0.61 9.16
N VAL A 133 1.07 0.73 8.32
CA VAL A 133 1.25 1.87 7.42
C VAL A 133 1.09 1.43 5.98
N ASN A 134 0.15 2.02 5.26
CA ASN A 134 0.01 1.89 3.82
C ASN A 134 0.68 3.07 3.14
N LEU A 135 1.79 2.85 2.44
CA LEU A 135 2.50 3.90 1.70
C LEU A 135 1.74 4.34 0.45
N ASP A 136 0.91 3.46 -0.08
CA ASP A 136 0.03 3.70 -1.22
C ASP A 136 -1.35 3.14 -0.99
N ILE A 137 -2.33 3.71 -1.68
CA ILE A 137 -3.72 3.25 -1.66
C ILE A 137 -3.99 2.43 -2.92
N PRO A 138 -4.39 1.15 -2.79
CA PRO A 138 -4.75 0.33 -3.95
C PRO A 138 -6.05 0.80 -4.60
N TRP A 139 -6.23 0.55 -5.89
CA TRP A 139 -7.48 0.81 -6.61
C TRP A 139 -8.66 -0.04 -6.11
N ASN A 140 -8.35 -1.24 -5.62
CA ASN A 140 -9.34 -2.16 -5.09
C ASN A 140 -9.39 -2.06 -3.56
N PRO A 141 -10.53 -1.65 -2.97
CA PRO A 141 -10.67 -1.56 -1.52
C PRO A 141 -10.47 -2.91 -0.81
N ALA A 142 -10.77 -4.04 -1.47
CA ALA A 142 -10.57 -5.36 -0.89
C ALA A 142 -9.09 -5.65 -0.59
N ILE A 143 -8.14 -5.09 -1.36
CA ILE A 143 -6.70 -5.22 -1.06
C ILE A 143 -6.37 -4.47 0.22
N LEU A 144 -6.90 -3.26 0.42
CA LEU A 144 -6.71 -2.51 1.66
C LEU A 144 -7.28 -3.26 2.87
N GLU A 145 -8.48 -3.82 2.74
CA GLU A 145 -9.11 -4.66 3.76
C GLU A 145 -8.27 -5.93 4.04
N GLN A 146 -7.71 -6.55 3.00
CA GLN A 146 -6.80 -7.69 3.15
C GLN A 146 -5.53 -7.31 3.90
N ARG A 147 -4.92 -6.14 3.63
CA ARG A 147 -3.76 -5.64 4.37
C ARG A 147 -4.11 -5.47 5.85
N ILE A 148 -5.22 -4.81 6.16
CA ILE A 148 -5.72 -4.59 7.53
C ILE A 148 -5.96 -5.92 8.24
N ALA A 149 -6.57 -6.89 7.57
CA ALA A 149 -6.85 -8.21 8.12
C ALA A 149 -5.59 -9.04 8.46
N ARG A 150 -4.37 -8.58 8.13
CA ARG A 150 -3.11 -9.23 8.54
C ARG A 150 -2.79 -9.00 10.00
N ILE A 151 -3.13 -7.83 10.54
CA ILE A 151 -2.88 -7.48 11.94
C ILE A 151 -4.18 -7.44 12.76
N HIS A 152 -5.30 -7.04 12.17
CA HIS A 152 -6.59 -6.97 12.85
C HIS A 152 -7.39 -8.27 12.63
N ARG A 153 -7.17 -9.27 13.50
CA ARG A 153 -7.81 -10.60 13.47
C ARG A 153 -8.38 -10.96 14.83
N LEU A 154 -9.25 -11.99 14.86
CA LEU A 154 -9.69 -12.64 16.09
C LEU A 154 -8.48 -13.06 16.94
N GLY A 155 -8.43 -12.57 18.18
CA GLY A 155 -7.30 -12.79 19.10
C GLY A 155 -6.31 -11.62 19.20
N GLN A 156 -6.45 -10.56 18.41
CA GLN A 156 -5.69 -9.32 18.59
C GLN A 156 -6.11 -8.66 19.92
N LYS A 157 -5.14 -8.48 20.81
CA LYS A 157 -5.36 -7.90 22.16
C LYS A 157 -4.96 -6.43 22.24
N LYS A 158 -4.22 -5.93 21.24
CA LYS A 158 -3.75 -4.55 21.19
C LYS A 158 -4.71 -3.71 20.33
N ASN A 159 -4.80 -2.43 20.63
CA ASN A 159 -5.39 -1.46 19.72
C ASN A 159 -4.56 -1.41 18.45
N VAL A 160 -5.20 -1.46 17.30
CA VAL A 160 -4.53 -1.43 16.00
C VAL A 160 -4.68 -0.04 15.40
N SER A 161 -3.56 0.62 15.14
CA SER A 161 -3.50 1.89 14.42
C SER A 161 -3.26 1.63 12.92
N ILE A 162 -4.07 2.25 12.06
CA ILE A 162 -3.93 2.14 10.61
C ILE A 162 -3.68 3.52 10.03
N ILE A 163 -2.53 3.68 9.38
CA ILE A 163 -2.11 4.93 8.75
C ILE A 163 -2.08 4.73 7.25
N ASN A 164 -2.78 5.58 6.50
CA ASN A 164 -2.77 5.58 5.05
C ASN A 164 -2.10 6.86 4.56
N PHE A 165 -1.00 6.73 3.84
CA PHE A 165 -0.33 7.86 3.23
C PHE A 165 -1.03 8.26 1.94
N VAL A 166 -1.31 9.55 1.81
CA VAL A 166 -1.97 10.15 0.66
C VAL A 166 -1.28 11.45 0.33
N SER A 167 -0.75 11.56 -0.88
CA SER A 167 -0.18 12.81 -1.36
C SER A 167 -1.29 13.80 -1.69
N LYS A 168 -1.25 14.95 -1.02
CA LYS A 168 -2.25 16.02 -1.18
C LYS A 168 -2.27 16.59 -2.60
N ASP A 169 -3.43 16.98 -3.08
CA ASP A 169 -3.66 17.56 -4.42
C ASP A 169 -3.22 16.64 -5.57
N THR A 170 -3.27 15.31 -5.34
CA THR A 170 -2.86 14.31 -6.33
C THR A 170 -4.00 13.34 -6.68
N ILE A 171 -3.68 12.38 -7.57
CA ILE A 171 -4.56 11.27 -7.92
C ILE A 171 -4.95 10.43 -6.70
N GLU A 172 -4.07 10.30 -5.69
CA GLU A 172 -4.34 9.49 -4.50
C GLU A 172 -5.48 10.03 -3.65
N GLU A 173 -5.59 11.34 -3.53
CA GLU A 173 -6.71 11.98 -2.82
C GLU A 173 -8.06 11.70 -3.50
N ARG A 174 -8.07 11.72 -4.84
CA ARG A 174 -9.26 11.32 -5.62
C ARG A 174 -9.58 9.84 -5.46
N MET A 175 -8.56 8.99 -5.42
CA MET A 175 -8.73 7.55 -5.16
C MET A 175 -9.34 7.29 -3.80
N LEU A 176 -8.88 7.98 -2.76
CA LEU A 176 -9.43 7.86 -1.40
C LEU A 176 -10.93 8.16 -1.38
N SER A 177 -11.36 9.22 -2.06
CA SER A 177 -12.78 9.58 -2.19
C SER A 177 -13.59 8.47 -2.88
N LEU A 178 -13.03 7.84 -3.91
CA LEU A 178 -13.67 6.72 -4.62
C LEU A 178 -13.74 5.45 -3.77
N LEU A 179 -12.70 5.16 -2.98
CA LEU A 179 -12.65 4.01 -2.07
C LEU A 179 -13.69 4.15 -0.95
N GLY A 180 -13.83 5.32 -0.35
CA GLY A 180 -14.88 5.60 0.62
C GLY A 180 -16.27 5.32 0.06
N PHE A 181 -16.53 5.69 -1.18
CA PHE A 181 -17.79 5.41 -1.88
C PHE A 181 -17.97 3.92 -2.20
N LYS A 182 -16.91 3.20 -2.62
CA LYS A 182 -16.98 1.76 -2.90
C LYS A 182 -17.18 0.93 -1.63
N SER A 183 -16.56 1.31 -0.52
CA SER A 183 -16.73 0.62 0.77
C SER A 183 -18.16 0.76 1.30
N SER A 184 -18.81 1.91 1.08
CA SER A 184 -20.22 2.08 1.41
C SER A 184 -21.17 1.29 0.50
N LEU A 185 -20.79 1.05 -0.75
CA LEU A 185 -21.54 0.19 -1.68
C LEU A 185 -21.29 -1.30 -1.45
N ALA A 186 -20.06 -1.71 -1.12
CA ALA A 186 -19.70 -3.12 -0.89
C ALA A 186 -20.33 -3.69 0.41
N LYS A 187 -20.70 -2.86 1.36
CA LYS A 187 -21.57 -3.27 2.48
C LYS A 187 -22.98 -3.69 2.03
N GLY A 188 -23.32 -3.45 0.76
CA GLY A 188 -24.60 -3.82 0.14
C GLY A 188 -24.54 -4.84 -1.01
N ILE A 189 -23.37 -5.13 -1.58
CA ILE A 189 -23.26 -6.05 -2.75
C ILE A 189 -21.90 -6.76 -2.68
N LEU A 190 -21.95 -8.07 -2.50
CA LEU A 190 -20.84 -9.02 -2.53
C LEU A 190 -20.20 -9.16 -3.91
N ASP A 191 -18.91 -9.41 -3.89
CA ASP A 191 -18.11 -10.14 -4.88
C ASP A 191 -17.89 -9.53 -6.25
N LEU A 192 -16.61 -9.17 -6.48
CA LEU A 192 -15.93 -9.47 -7.76
C LEU A 192 -14.43 -9.24 -7.54
N GLY A 193 -13.67 -10.31 -7.37
CA GLY A 193 -12.21 -10.28 -7.41
C GLY A 193 -11.74 -10.01 -8.82
N GLU A 194 -10.93 -8.99 -8.92
CA GLU A 194 -9.84 -8.79 -9.90
C GLU A 194 -9.41 -7.31 -9.82
N ASP A 195 -8.10 -7.06 -9.97
CA ASP A 195 -7.47 -5.72 -10.02
C ASP A 195 -7.90 -4.86 -11.24
N THR A 196 -9.11 -5.04 -11.71
CA THR A 196 -9.68 -4.27 -12.82
C THR A 196 -10.36 -3.01 -12.28
N ILE A 197 -9.95 -1.85 -12.80
CA ILE A 197 -10.65 -0.59 -12.62
C ILE A 197 -12.05 -0.73 -13.25
N PHE A 198 -13.01 -1.24 -12.50
CA PHE A 198 -14.42 -1.23 -12.91
C PHE A 198 -15.03 0.09 -12.48
N MET A 199 -14.72 1.17 -13.20
CA MET A 199 -15.49 2.39 -13.14
C MET A 199 -16.51 2.38 -14.27
N GLY A 200 -17.80 2.32 -13.96
CA GLY A 200 -18.83 2.63 -14.94
C GLY A 200 -18.63 4.05 -15.50
N ASP A 201 -19.06 4.29 -16.75
CA ASP A 201 -18.78 5.53 -17.49
C ASP A 201 -19.08 6.83 -16.72
N ASP A 202 -20.13 6.87 -15.90
CA ASP A 202 -20.49 8.06 -15.12
C ASP A 202 -19.52 8.35 -13.97
N LYS A 203 -18.92 7.33 -13.36
CA LYS A 203 -17.94 7.48 -12.28
C LYS A 203 -16.57 7.83 -12.82
N PHE A 204 -16.22 7.26 -13.97
CA PHE A 204 -15.02 7.63 -14.69
C PHE A 204 -15.06 9.11 -15.12
N ARG A 205 -16.23 9.61 -15.54
CA ARG A 205 -16.45 11.03 -15.83
C ARG A 205 -16.14 11.93 -14.63
N LYS A 206 -16.66 11.59 -13.44
CA LYS A 206 -16.41 12.36 -12.20
C LYS A 206 -14.95 12.30 -11.76
N PHE A 207 -14.26 11.20 -12.04
CA PHE A 207 -12.85 11.05 -11.70
C PHE A 207 -11.94 11.90 -12.58
N MET A 208 -12.32 12.10 -13.85
CA MET A 208 -11.54 12.85 -14.85
C MET A 208 -11.84 14.36 -14.86
N GLN A 209 -12.83 14.85 -14.12
CA GLN A 209 -13.11 16.26 -13.86
C GLN A 209 -12.29 16.79 -12.68
#